data_a5efaf2256d117e4195a0817360aeeb2
#
_entry.id   a5efaf2256d117e4195a0817360aeeb2
#
_cell.length_a   1.000
_cell.length_b   1.000
_cell.length_c   1.000
_cell.angle_alpha   90.00
_cell.angle_beta   90.00
_cell.angle_gamma   90.00
#
_symmetry.space_group_name_H-M   'P 1'
#
loop_
_entity.id
_entity.type
_entity.pdbx_description
1 polymer ?
#
loop_
_entity_poly.entity_id
_entity_poly.type
_entity_poly.pdbx_seq_one_letter_code
_entity_poly.pdbx_strand_id
1 'polypeptide(L)'
;MTGYQNFVEIFDSGIFIKSDEIKKKYSFQKALSSLYVIPTFFRGIYYIPTDRERKGHFIDNKQDFFTSLFNVKYGRKQWYWALSTAARHYGLEWSSTKILEIIAMEKTKTVKISERVSSLQDKSSYRSKILAQFYDSLDVNIIYIHKGDQKNFESVKIDDVLGPICSKDQLLENVKLYRSKVRDHQLKRIYDRIIEKF
;
A
#
# COMPACT_ATOMS: atom_id res chain seq x y z
N MET A 1 34.20 4.17 -5.28
CA MET A 1 32.75 4.04 -5.50
C MET A 1 32.03 4.26 -4.19
N THR A 2 30.97 5.07 -4.18
CA THR A 2 30.13 5.27 -2.98
C THR A 2 29.33 3.98 -2.72
N GLY A 3 28.95 3.74 -1.46
CA GLY A 3 28.14 2.55 -1.13
C GLY A 3 26.80 2.48 -1.89
N TYR A 4 26.30 3.61 -2.39
CA TYR A 4 25.11 3.68 -3.23
C TYR A 4 25.35 3.11 -4.63
N GLN A 5 26.45 3.47 -5.29
CA GLN A 5 26.77 2.95 -6.62
C GLN A 5 26.84 1.43 -6.60
N ASN A 6 27.52 0.85 -5.59
CA ASN A 6 27.55 -0.61 -5.42
C ASN A 6 26.16 -1.22 -5.17
N PHE A 7 25.26 -0.51 -4.48
CA PHE A 7 23.92 -1.01 -4.24
C PHE A 7 23.06 -1.00 -5.51
N VAL A 8 23.11 0.07 -6.30
CA VAL A 8 22.38 0.21 -7.58
C VAL A 8 22.86 -0.81 -8.63
N GLU A 9 24.16 -1.18 -8.62
CA GLU A 9 24.69 -2.25 -9.47
C GLU A 9 24.13 -3.65 -9.13
N ILE A 10 23.66 -3.84 -7.89
CA ILE A 10 23.14 -5.12 -7.39
C ILE A 10 21.63 -5.21 -7.48
N PHE A 11 20.94 -4.09 -7.32
CA PHE A 11 19.48 -4.00 -7.25
C PHE A 11 18.95 -2.87 -8.12
N ASP A 12 17.85 -3.15 -8.83
CA ASP A 12 17.10 -2.10 -9.51
C ASP A 12 16.43 -1.17 -8.49
N SER A 13 16.18 0.08 -8.90
CA SER A 13 15.43 1.04 -8.11
C SER A 13 13.95 1.08 -8.50
N GLY A 14 13.08 1.61 -7.64
CA GLY A 14 11.63 1.64 -7.86
C GLY A 14 10.93 0.30 -7.64
N ILE A 15 11.59 -0.68 -7.02
CA ILE A 15 11.05 -2.03 -6.79
C ILE A 15 10.95 -2.39 -5.31
N PHE A 16 10.18 -3.44 -5.04
CA PHE A 16 10.12 -4.08 -3.72
C PHE A 16 10.93 -5.37 -3.69
N ILE A 17 11.64 -5.56 -2.58
CA ILE A 17 12.44 -6.77 -2.34
C ILE A 17 12.14 -7.35 -0.95
N LYS A 18 12.39 -8.63 -0.77
CA LYS A 18 12.30 -9.31 0.53
C LYS A 18 13.63 -9.26 1.26
N SER A 19 13.59 -9.34 2.59
CA SER A 19 14.79 -9.23 3.44
C SER A 19 15.85 -10.29 3.16
N ASP A 20 15.46 -11.48 2.75
CA ASP A 20 16.38 -12.58 2.42
C ASP A 20 17.15 -12.32 1.12
N GLU A 21 16.55 -11.63 0.15
CA GLU A 21 17.22 -11.21 -1.09
C GLU A 21 18.34 -10.19 -0.80
N ILE A 22 18.07 -9.21 0.08
CA ILE A 22 19.09 -8.22 0.49
C ILE A 22 20.23 -8.90 1.23
N LYS A 23 19.91 -9.76 2.22
CA LYS A 23 20.92 -10.44 3.04
C LYS A 23 21.88 -11.29 2.23
N LYS A 24 21.43 -11.85 1.12
CA LYS A 24 22.27 -12.67 0.23
C LYS A 24 23.25 -11.85 -0.61
N LYS A 25 22.91 -10.61 -0.93
CA LYS A 25 23.64 -9.81 -1.93
C LYS A 25 24.34 -8.58 -1.35
N TYR A 26 23.90 -8.10 -0.17
CA TYR A 26 24.41 -6.86 0.42
C TYR A 26 24.27 -6.86 1.93
N SER A 27 25.07 -6.03 2.64
CA SER A 27 24.90 -5.83 4.06
C SER A 27 23.55 -5.17 4.37
N PHE A 28 22.62 -5.94 4.92
CA PHE A 28 21.28 -5.49 5.25
C PHE A 28 21.27 -4.27 6.18
N GLN A 29 22.13 -4.28 7.20
CA GLN A 29 22.24 -3.15 8.13
C GLN A 29 22.77 -1.89 7.43
N LYS A 30 23.75 -2.04 6.53
CA LYS A 30 24.27 -0.94 5.75
C LYS A 30 23.19 -0.35 4.82
N ALA A 31 22.42 -1.19 4.13
CA ALA A 31 21.33 -0.76 3.26
C ALA A 31 20.24 0.00 4.04
N LEU A 32 19.88 -0.48 5.24
CA LEU A 32 18.91 0.17 6.11
C LEU A 32 19.42 1.49 6.69
N SER A 33 20.68 1.53 7.16
CA SER A 33 21.23 2.73 7.82
C SER A 33 21.43 3.87 6.84
N SER A 34 21.77 3.57 5.60
CA SER A 34 21.99 4.57 4.54
C SER A 34 20.73 4.89 3.71
N LEU A 35 19.57 4.35 4.11
CA LEU A 35 18.29 4.54 3.40
C LEU A 35 18.31 4.11 1.92
N TYR A 36 19.19 3.19 1.55
CA TYR A 36 19.12 2.54 0.24
C TYR A 36 17.87 1.68 0.10
N VAL A 37 17.38 1.15 1.21
CA VAL A 37 16.09 0.51 1.31
C VAL A 37 15.25 1.13 2.42
N ILE A 38 13.94 1.23 2.18
CA ILE A 38 12.96 1.74 3.12
C ILE A 38 12.10 0.57 3.58
N PRO A 39 11.96 0.33 4.90
CA PRO A 39 11.03 -0.67 5.41
C PRO A 39 9.60 -0.30 5.01
N THR A 40 8.81 -1.28 4.58
CA THR A 40 7.39 -1.06 4.29
C THR A 40 6.53 -1.28 5.54
N PHE A 41 5.20 -1.24 5.36
CA PHE A 41 4.23 -1.54 6.42
C PHE A 41 4.12 -3.05 6.70
N PHE A 42 4.71 -3.88 5.85
CA PHE A 42 4.75 -5.33 5.98
C PHE A 42 6.14 -5.79 6.37
N ARG A 43 6.20 -6.58 7.45
CA ARG A 43 7.48 -7.12 7.94
C ARG A 43 8.19 -7.92 6.83
N GLY A 44 9.48 -7.66 6.66
CA GLY A 44 10.33 -8.37 5.71
C GLY A 44 10.22 -7.93 4.26
N ILE A 45 9.41 -6.91 3.95
CA ILE A 45 9.31 -6.29 2.63
C ILE A 45 9.89 -4.88 2.70
N TYR A 46 10.73 -4.55 1.74
CA TYR A 46 11.45 -3.28 1.65
C TYR A 46 11.25 -2.68 0.26
N TYR A 47 11.25 -1.36 0.19
CA TYR A 47 11.22 -0.60 -1.04
C TYR A 47 12.60 -0.03 -1.32
N ILE A 48 13.03 -0.08 -2.58
CA ILE A 48 14.27 0.56 -3.07
C ILE A 48 13.84 1.83 -3.79
N PRO A 49 13.97 3.02 -3.16
CA PRO A 49 13.60 4.27 -3.79
C PRO A 49 14.46 4.55 -5.02
N THR A 50 13.88 5.18 -6.02
CA THR A 50 14.63 5.79 -7.13
C THR A 50 15.56 6.89 -6.60
N ASP A 51 16.52 7.31 -7.40
CA ASP A 51 17.44 8.39 -7.00
C ASP A 51 16.70 9.70 -6.72
N ARG A 52 15.66 9.99 -7.51
CA ARG A 52 14.80 11.16 -7.33
C ARG A 52 14.01 11.09 -6.03
N GLU A 53 13.33 9.98 -5.76
CA GLU A 53 12.57 9.76 -4.55
C GLU A 53 13.45 9.86 -3.30
N ARG A 54 14.65 9.27 -3.37
CA ARG A 54 15.58 9.30 -2.26
C ARG A 54 16.11 10.69 -1.94
N LYS A 55 16.41 11.50 -2.97
CA LYS A 55 16.85 12.90 -2.79
C LYS A 55 15.73 13.78 -2.26
N GLY A 56 14.50 13.57 -2.70
CA GLY A 56 13.32 14.34 -2.32
C GLY A 56 12.59 13.81 -1.09
N HIS A 57 12.91 12.59 -0.61
CA HIS A 57 12.24 11.90 0.49
C HIS A 57 10.73 11.69 0.27
N PHE A 58 10.31 11.36 -0.94
CA PHE A 58 8.92 11.13 -1.30
C PHE A 58 8.78 9.94 -2.24
N ILE A 59 7.56 9.47 -2.45
CA ILE A 59 7.20 8.43 -3.42
C ILE A 59 6.58 9.10 -4.65
N ASP A 60 7.18 8.90 -5.82
CA ASP A 60 6.76 9.54 -7.07
C ASP A 60 5.37 9.07 -7.51
N ASN A 61 5.20 7.76 -7.67
CA ASN A 61 3.95 7.15 -8.10
C ASN A 61 3.35 6.31 -6.96
N LYS A 62 2.42 6.90 -6.22
CA LYS A 62 1.76 6.26 -5.08
C LYS A 62 0.95 5.03 -5.50
N GLN A 63 0.31 5.09 -6.68
CA GLN A 63 -0.52 3.99 -7.18
C GLN A 63 0.35 2.77 -7.49
N ASP A 64 1.43 2.96 -8.24
CA ASP A 64 2.38 1.88 -8.56
C ASP A 64 3.05 1.34 -7.30
N PHE A 65 3.38 2.23 -6.34
CA PHE A 65 3.93 1.82 -5.06
C PHE A 65 3.00 0.83 -4.35
N PHE A 66 1.72 1.16 -4.17
CA PHE A 66 0.79 0.28 -3.47
C PHE A 66 0.48 -0.98 -4.27
N THR A 67 0.27 -0.87 -5.58
CA THR A 67 0.00 -2.02 -6.45
C THR A 67 1.17 -3.02 -6.40
N SER A 68 2.40 -2.54 -6.53
CA SER A 68 3.60 -3.37 -6.45
C SER A 68 3.82 -3.94 -5.05
N LEU A 69 3.60 -3.16 -4.00
CA LEU A 69 3.68 -3.62 -2.61
C LEU A 69 2.73 -4.79 -2.34
N PHE A 70 1.47 -4.68 -2.77
CA PHE A 70 0.48 -5.72 -2.56
C PHE A 70 0.75 -6.95 -3.43
N ASN A 71 1.28 -6.76 -4.64
CA ASN A 71 1.73 -7.86 -5.51
C ASN A 71 2.85 -8.68 -4.85
N VAL A 72 3.82 -8.03 -4.22
CA VAL A 72 4.90 -8.71 -3.49
C VAL A 72 4.40 -9.37 -2.20
N LYS A 73 3.46 -8.71 -1.51
CA LYS A 73 2.92 -9.21 -0.24
C LYS A 73 1.98 -10.39 -0.42
N TYR A 74 1.05 -10.31 -1.36
CA TYR A 74 -0.05 -11.28 -1.51
C TYR A 74 0.08 -12.16 -2.76
N GLY A 75 0.81 -11.69 -3.80
CA GLY A 75 0.79 -12.30 -5.12
C GLY A 75 -0.26 -11.63 -6.04
N ARG A 76 0.07 -11.55 -7.34
CA ARG A 76 -0.70 -10.76 -8.34
C ARG A 76 -2.19 -11.11 -8.46
N LYS A 77 -2.61 -12.33 -8.08
CA LYS A 77 -3.99 -12.81 -8.20
C LYS A 77 -4.67 -13.04 -6.85
N GLN A 78 -4.07 -12.59 -5.75
CA GLN A 78 -4.56 -12.88 -4.40
C GLN A 78 -4.98 -11.62 -3.63
N TRP A 79 -5.16 -10.52 -4.33
CA TRP A 79 -5.68 -9.27 -3.80
C TRP A 79 -6.29 -8.43 -4.93
N TYR A 80 -7.14 -7.46 -4.58
CA TYR A 80 -7.66 -6.46 -5.51
C TYR A 80 -8.14 -5.21 -4.78
N TRP A 81 -8.17 -4.09 -5.50
CA TRP A 81 -8.78 -2.86 -5.03
C TRP A 81 -10.29 -3.04 -4.87
N ALA A 82 -10.83 -2.65 -3.71
CA ALA A 82 -12.22 -2.91 -3.36
C ALA A 82 -12.86 -1.74 -2.61
N LEU A 83 -14.14 -1.87 -2.33
CA LEU A 83 -14.91 -0.99 -1.46
C LEU A 83 -14.74 0.49 -1.83
N SER A 84 -14.42 1.37 -0.88
CA SER A 84 -14.29 2.81 -1.14
C SER A 84 -13.20 3.15 -2.16
N THR A 85 -12.12 2.36 -2.23
CA THR A 85 -11.06 2.57 -3.22
C THR A 85 -11.54 2.27 -4.64
N ALA A 86 -12.21 1.15 -4.85
CA ALA A 86 -12.81 0.83 -6.15
C ALA A 86 -13.97 1.78 -6.50
N ALA A 87 -14.78 2.19 -5.52
CA ALA A 87 -15.85 3.14 -5.72
C ALA A 87 -15.35 4.49 -6.23
N ARG A 88 -14.22 4.99 -5.70
CA ARG A 88 -13.57 6.22 -6.21
C ARG A 88 -13.14 6.08 -7.67
N HIS A 89 -12.54 4.95 -8.03
CA HIS A 89 -12.16 4.69 -9.43
C HIS A 89 -13.36 4.71 -10.36
N TYR A 90 -14.50 4.14 -9.95
CA TYR A 90 -15.73 4.15 -10.72
C TYR A 90 -16.55 5.45 -10.65
N GLY A 91 -16.05 6.48 -9.96
CA GLY A 91 -16.76 7.75 -9.80
C GLY A 91 -18.00 7.66 -8.90
N LEU A 92 -18.11 6.62 -8.10
CA LEU A 92 -19.23 6.41 -7.17
C LEU A 92 -19.00 7.05 -5.79
N GLU A 93 -17.77 7.40 -5.47
CA GLU A 93 -17.41 8.04 -4.20
C GLU A 93 -16.37 9.14 -4.47
N TRP A 94 -16.59 10.31 -3.91
CA TRP A 94 -15.77 11.52 -4.13
C TRP A 94 -15.10 12.04 -2.86
N SER A 95 -15.24 11.33 -1.74
CA SER A 95 -14.62 11.78 -0.50
C SER A 95 -13.11 11.79 -0.60
N SER A 96 -12.50 12.85 -0.10
CA SER A 96 -11.04 13.01 0.02
C SER A 96 -10.44 12.19 1.16
N THR A 97 -11.08 11.07 1.53
CA THR A 97 -10.57 10.23 2.62
C THR A 97 -9.24 9.60 2.23
N LYS A 98 -8.25 9.79 3.09
CA LYS A 98 -6.92 9.16 2.96
C LYS A 98 -6.97 7.69 3.40
N ILE A 99 -7.96 6.96 2.89
CA ILE A 99 -8.21 5.54 3.20
C ILE A 99 -8.05 4.73 1.93
N LEU A 100 -7.29 3.62 2.02
CA LEU A 100 -7.25 2.59 1.00
C LEU A 100 -7.93 1.32 1.52
N GLU A 101 -8.66 0.65 0.64
CA GLU A 101 -9.32 -0.61 0.93
C GLU A 101 -9.02 -1.64 -0.13
N ILE A 102 -8.56 -2.80 0.31
CA ILE A 102 -8.33 -3.98 -0.53
C ILE A 102 -9.02 -5.19 0.07
N ILE A 103 -9.34 -6.15 -0.79
CA ILE A 103 -9.67 -7.51 -0.37
C ILE A 103 -8.50 -8.42 -0.74
N ALA A 104 -8.07 -9.26 0.19
CA ALA A 104 -6.97 -10.20 0.01
C ALA A 104 -7.30 -11.58 0.61
N MET A 105 -6.60 -12.63 0.16
CA MET A 105 -6.80 -14.00 0.66
C MET A 105 -6.34 -14.20 2.11
N GLU A 106 -5.57 -13.26 2.66
CA GLU A 106 -5.08 -13.32 4.04
C GLU A 106 -6.12 -12.79 5.04
N LYS A 107 -5.79 -12.91 6.34
CA LYS A 107 -6.63 -12.41 7.45
C LYS A 107 -6.84 -10.90 7.36
N THR A 108 -8.02 -10.46 7.77
CA THR A 108 -8.34 -9.04 7.93
C THR A 108 -7.31 -8.33 8.80
N LYS A 109 -6.84 -7.19 8.33
CA LYS A 109 -5.83 -6.37 9.00
C LYS A 109 -6.06 -4.89 8.72
N THR A 110 -5.75 -4.05 9.70
CA THR A 110 -5.67 -2.59 9.54
C THR A 110 -4.21 -2.14 9.65
N VAL A 111 -3.77 -1.33 8.70
CA VAL A 111 -2.43 -0.70 8.72
C VAL A 111 -2.63 0.80 8.89
N LYS A 112 -2.20 1.35 10.03
CA LYS A 112 -2.32 2.77 10.37
C LYS A 112 -1.02 3.49 10.02
N ILE A 113 -0.99 4.14 8.87
CA ILE A 113 0.20 4.83 8.36
C ILE A 113 0.42 6.12 9.14
N SER A 114 -0.64 6.89 9.42
CA SER A 114 -0.56 8.13 10.18
C SER A 114 0.04 7.94 11.59
N GLU A 115 -0.34 6.89 12.31
CA GLU A 115 0.25 6.57 13.61
C GLU A 115 1.74 6.27 13.50
N ARG A 116 2.14 5.58 12.41
CA ARG A 116 3.56 5.29 12.16
C ARG A 116 4.34 6.54 11.81
N VAL A 117 3.79 7.46 11.02
CA VAL A 117 4.39 8.77 10.70
C VAL A 117 4.62 9.54 11.98
N SER A 118 3.60 9.72 12.82
CA SER A 118 3.72 10.42 14.11
C SER A 118 4.80 9.80 15.00
N SER A 119 4.77 8.47 15.17
CA SER A 119 5.78 7.77 15.97
C SER A 119 7.21 7.91 15.45
N LEU A 120 7.41 8.16 14.16
CA LEU A 120 8.73 8.42 13.56
C LEU A 120 9.14 9.88 13.72
N GLN A 121 8.18 10.82 13.62
CA GLN A 121 8.41 12.26 13.83
C GLN A 121 8.84 12.58 15.27
N ASP A 122 8.29 11.87 16.25
CA ASP A 122 8.64 12.02 17.67
C ASP A 122 10.08 11.58 17.99
N LYS A 123 10.73 10.85 17.10
CA LYS A 123 12.12 10.43 17.29
C LYS A 123 13.11 11.52 16.87
N SER A 124 14.15 11.73 17.66
CA SER A 124 15.21 12.71 17.38
C SER A 124 16.09 12.36 16.19
N SER A 125 16.13 11.08 15.77
CA SER A 125 17.06 10.61 14.74
C SER A 125 16.69 11.19 13.35
N TYR A 126 17.68 11.69 12.64
CA TYR A 126 17.54 12.18 11.25
C TYR A 126 16.89 11.15 10.33
N ARG A 127 17.31 9.90 10.45
CA ARG A 127 16.74 8.77 9.69
C ARG A 127 15.25 8.60 9.93
N SER A 128 14.78 8.70 11.17
CA SER A 128 13.35 8.58 11.49
C SER A 128 12.54 9.69 10.84
N LYS A 129 13.06 10.91 10.82
CA LYS A 129 12.42 12.06 10.16
C LYS A 129 12.29 11.85 8.64
N ILE A 130 13.33 11.33 7.99
CA ILE A 130 13.28 11.01 6.56
C ILE A 130 12.26 9.89 6.29
N LEU A 131 12.24 8.83 7.08
CA LEU A 131 11.25 7.76 6.94
C LEU A 131 9.81 8.28 7.14
N ALA A 132 9.60 9.21 8.07
CA ALA A 132 8.31 9.86 8.23
C ALA A 132 7.89 10.62 6.97
N GLN A 133 8.81 11.38 6.34
CA GLN A 133 8.54 12.09 5.09
C GLN A 133 8.14 11.14 3.95
N PHE A 134 8.85 10.03 3.78
CA PHE A 134 8.47 9.01 2.78
C PHE A 134 7.06 8.47 3.01
N TYR A 135 6.71 8.12 4.25
CA TYR A 135 5.38 7.59 4.52
C TYR A 135 4.28 8.64 4.42
N ASP A 136 4.55 9.89 4.85
CA ASP A 136 3.62 10.99 4.73
C ASP A 136 3.35 11.36 3.26
N SER A 137 4.36 11.24 2.41
CA SER A 137 4.25 11.49 0.97
C SER A 137 3.27 10.55 0.25
N LEU A 138 2.95 9.39 0.84
CA LEU A 138 1.96 8.46 0.29
C LEU A 138 0.54 9.02 0.34
N ASP A 139 0.29 10.01 1.20
CA ASP A 139 -1.01 10.67 1.36
C ASP A 139 -2.15 9.70 1.73
N VAL A 140 -1.82 8.68 2.52
CA VAL A 140 -2.74 7.65 3.01
C VAL A 140 -2.59 7.53 4.53
N ASN A 141 -3.70 7.63 5.25
CA ASN A 141 -3.71 7.49 6.70
C ASN A 141 -3.87 6.03 7.14
N ILE A 142 -4.76 5.30 6.48
CA ILE A 142 -5.16 3.95 6.88
C ILE A 142 -5.32 3.07 5.64
N ILE A 143 -4.87 1.82 5.74
CA ILE A 143 -5.18 0.76 4.78
C ILE A 143 -6.00 -0.30 5.51
N TYR A 144 -7.21 -0.55 5.04
CA TYR A 144 -8.02 -1.68 5.47
C TYR A 144 -7.82 -2.86 4.51
N ILE A 145 -7.43 -3.98 5.04
CA ILE A 145 -7.25 -5.24 4.32
C ILE A 145 -8.36 -6.17 4.81
N HIS A 146 -9.30 -6.47 3.94
CA HIS A 146 -10.41 -7.35 4.24
C HIS A 146 -10.11 -8.76 3.73
N LYS A 147 -10.51 -9.77 4.50
CA LYS A 147 -10.36 -11.16 4.07
C LYS A 147 -11.43 -11.46 3.00
N GLY A 148 -10.97 -11.88 1.81
CA GLY A 148 -11.82 -12.45 0.77
C GLY A 148 -11.82 -13.99 0.79
N ASP A 149 -12.77 -14.58 0.06
CA ASP A 149 -12.80 -15.99 -0.30
C ASP A 149 -12.48 -16.17 -1.80
N GLN A 150 -12.35 -17.41 -2.24
CA GLN A 150 -11.96 -17.72 -3.61
C GLN A 150 -12.92 -17.13 -4.65
N LYS A 151 -14.22 -17.10 -4.37
CA LYS A 151 -15.25 -16.55 -5.27
C LYS A 151 -15.04 -15.07 -5.53
N ASN A 152 -14.54 -14.31 -4.54
CA ASN A 152 -14.26 -12.90 -4.70
C ASN A 152 -13.21 -12.60 -5.79
N PHE A 153 -12.36 -13.57 -6.13
CA PHE A 153 -11.26 -13.40 -7.09
C PHE A 153 -11.59 -13.84 -8.51
N GLU A 154 -12.72 -14.52 -8.73
CA GLU A 154 -13.13 -15.02 -10.06
C GLU A 154 -13.53 -13.90 -11.02
N SER A 155 -14.06 -12.79 -10.50
CA SER A 155 -14.55 -11.64 -11.29
C SER A 155 -13.63 -10.41 -11.22
N VAL A 156 -12.41 -10.57 -10.72
CA VAL A 156 -11.42 -9.49 -10.68
C VAL A 156 -10.94 -9.16 -12.08
N LYS A 157 -11.02 -7.87 -12.44
CA LYS A 157 -10.48 -7.33 -13.68
C LYS A 157 -9.08 -6.77 -13.44
N ILE A 158 -8.28 -6.75 -14.47
CA ILE A 158 -7.01 -6.02 -14.47
C ILE A 158 -7.25 -4.70 -15.20
N ASP A 159 -7.21 -3.62 -14.44
CA ASP A 159 -7.23 -2.26 -14.97
C ASP A 159 -5.81 -1.84 -15.33
N ASP A 160 -5.62 -1.16 -16.45
CA ASP A 160 -4.30 -0.78 -16.96
C ASP A 160 -3.57 0.22 -16.04
N VAL A 161 -4.33 1.01 -15.28
CA VAL A 161 -3.79 2.03 -14.38
C VAL A 161 -3.70 1.53 -12.93
N LEU A 162 -4.76 0.89 -12.44
CA LEU A 162 -4.87 0.47 -11.04
C LEU A 162 -4.37 -0.94 -10.77
N GLY A 163 -4.32 -1.81 -11.79
CA GLY A 163 -4.08 -3.22 -11.61
C GLY A 163 -5.35 -3.99 -11.21
N PRO A 164 -5.29 -4.99 -10.29
CA PRO A 164 -6.45 -5.82 -9.98
C PRO A 164 -7.53 -5.03 -9.24
N ILE A 165 -8.75 -5.00 -9.81
CA ILE A 165 -9.92 -4.31 -9.27
C ILE A 165 -11.19 -5.15 -9.45
N CYS A 166 -12.14 -5.08 -8.50
CA CYS A 166 -13.44 -5.74 -8.65
C CYS A 166 -14.31 -5.08 -9.73
N SER A 167 -15.21 -5.85 -10.34
CA SER A 167 -16.25 -5.28 -11.21
C SER A 167 -17.22 -4.40 -10.40
N LYS A 168 -18.04 -3.57 -11.09
CA LYS A 168 -19.06 -2.76 -10.41
C LYS A 168 -20.08 -3.60 -9.65
N ASP A 169 -20.56 -4.71 -10.25
CA ASP A 169 -21.53 -5.59 -9.61
C ASP A 169 -20.95 -6.20 -8.34
N GLN A 170 -19.72 -6.71 -8.42
CA GLN A 170 -19.01 -7.25 -7.27
C GLN A 170 -18.73 -6.17 -6.21
N LEU A 171 -18.48 -4.91 -6.63
CA LEU A 171 -18.31 -3.80 -5.70
C LEU A 171 -19.57 -3.61 -4.84
N LEU A 172 -20.76 -3.60 -5.46
CA LEU A 172 -22.01 -3.47 -4.73
C LEU A 172 -22.23 -4.61 -3.72
N GLU A 173 -21.99 -5.85 -4.14
CA GLU A 173 -22.06 -7.02 -3.25
C GLU A 173 -21.07 -6.92 -2.09
N ASN A 174 -19.83 -6.57 -2.37
CA ASN A 174 -18.80 -6.39 -1.35
C ASN A 174 -19.19 -5.27 -0.37
N VAL A 175 -19.65 -4.11 -0.85
CA VAL A 175 -20.03 -3.00 0.00
C VAL A 175 -21.19 -3.39 0.93
N LYS A 176 -22.24 -4.06 0.43
CA LYS A 176 -23.34 -4.58 1.25
C LYS A 176 -22.85 -5.55 2.32
N LEU A 177 -21.98 -6.50 1.94
CA LEU A 177 -21.42 -7.50 2.86
C LEU A 177 -20.59 -6.86 3.97
N TYR A 178 -19.68 -5.94 3.62
CA TYR A 178 -18.73 -5.37 4.59
C TYR A 178 -19.35 -4.22 5.40
N ARG A 179 -20.41 -3.55 4.92
CA ARG A 179 -21.16 -2.53 5.67
C ARG A 179 -21.62 -3.04 7.04
N SER A 180 -22.10 -4.27 7.12
CA SER A 180 -22.54 -4.88 8.38
C SER A 180 -21.38 -5.21 9.34
N LYS A 181 -20.19 -5.39 8.81
CA LYS A 181 -18.98 -5.82 9.55
C LYS A 181 -18.12 -4.65 10.02
N VAL A 182 -18.19 -3.51 9.34
CA VAL A 182 -17.35 -2.35 9.66
C VAL A 182 -17.85 -1.65 10.90
N ARG A 183 -16.93 -1.30 11.81
CA ARG A 183 -17.22 -0.54 13.04
C ARG A 183 -17.01 0.96 12.88
N ASP A 184 -16.20 1.36 11.93
CA ASP A 184 -15.89 2.75 11.63
C ASP A 184 -17.10 3.47 11.05
N HIS A 185 -17.59 4.50 11.74
CA HIS A 185 -18.77 5.27 11.34
C HIS A 185 -18.55 6.05 10.03
N GLN A 186 -17.33 6.51 9.76
CA GLN A 186 -17.01 7.20 8.52
C GLN A 186 -17.11 6.25 7.34
N LEU A 187 -16.54 5.06 7.46
CA LEU A 187 -16.65 4.01 6.42
C LEU A 187 -18.10 3.58 6.21
N LYS A 188 -18.90 3.43 7.26
CA LYS A 188 -20.33 3.12 7.12
C LYS A 188 -21.04 4.15 6.26
N ARG A 189 -20.85 5.45 6.52
CA ARG A 189 -21.44 6.53 5.72
C ARG A 189 -20.99 6.50 4.27
N ILE A 190 -19.72 6.16 4.02
CA ILE A 190 -19.19 5.99 2.67
C ILE A 190 -19.93 4.84 1.97
N TYR A 191 -20.07 3.70 2.62
CA TYR A 191 -20.75 2.54 2.06
C TYR A 191 -22.24 2.82 1.80
N ASP A 192 -22.92 3.54 2.67
CA ASP A 192 -24.32 3.94 2.46
C ASP A 192 -24.43 4.79 1.19
N ARG A 193 -23.59 5.81 1.01
CA ARG A 193 -23.56 6.63 -0.22
C ARG A 193 -23.22 5.83 -1.49
N ILE A 194 -22.36 4.83 -1.39
CA ILE A 194 -22.07 3.95 -2.53
C ILE A 194 -23.31 3.15 -2.91
N ILE A 195 -24.00 2.55 -1.93
CA ILE A 195 -25.22 1.75 -2.15
C ILE A 195 -26.33 2.59 -2.79
N GLU A 196 -26.48 3.84 -2.38
CA GLU A 196 -27.50 4.78 -2.91
C GLU A 196 -27.29 5.14 -4.41
N LYS A 197 -26.09 4.92 -4.94
CA LYS A 197 -25.73 5.24 -6.34
C LYS A 197 -25.88 4.05 -7.31
N PHE A 198 -26.25 2.88 -6.82
CA PHE A 198 -26.54 1.70 -7.64
C PHE A 198 -28.05 1.53 -7.83
#